data_e132b504ae95bbbff162b13bf882a8da
#
_entry.id   e132b504ae95bbbff162b13bf882a8da
#
_cell.length_a   1.000
_cell.length_b   1.000
_cell.length_c   1.000
_cell.angle_alpha   90.00
_cell.angle_beta   90.00
_cell.angle_gamma   90.00
#
_symmetry.space_group_name_H-M   'P 1'
#
loop_
_entity.id
_entity.type
_entity.pdbx_description
1 polymer ?
#
loop_
_entity_poly.entity_id
_entity_poly.type
_entity_poly.pdbx_seq_one_letter_code
_entity_poly.pdbx_strand_id
1 'polypeptide(L)'
;MNRVRKIIHTDYAYKTGLSGKNVTVAIMDTGIVPHVDFGNRIRYFGDFCEGKTGLYDDNGHGTHVSGIVAGSGEASRKEYGMPVCHGIAPQADIVMLKVLDAKGNGNTRDVLAGMEWIAKNQQEYQIRLLNISVGMLPSAGEREQQELLSAVDDLWDRGIMVVAAAGNNGPKENSVTIPGISRKIVTIGSSDDGKSEPGKRGLKTGYSSNGPTACCIVKPEILAPGTAIKSCGRE
;
A
#
# COMPACT_ATOMS: atom_id res chain seq x y z
N MET A 1 7.99 12.98 1.25
CA MET A 1 8.02 12.46 -0.15
C MET A 1 9.20 12.96 -0.98
N ASN A 2 9.67 14.22 -0.88
CA ASN A 2 10.79 14.73 -1.72
C ASN A 2 12.05 13.83 -1.73
N ARG A 3 12.48 13.33 -0.55
CA ARG A 3 13.62 12.42 -0.44
C ARG A 3 13.38 11.12 -1.23
N VAL A 4 12.21 10.51 -1.09
CA VAL A 4 11.85 9.27 -1.79
C VAL A 4 11.90 9.46 -3.29
N ARG A 5 11.22 10.49 -3.81
CA ARG A 5 11.18 10.79 -5.25
C ARG A 5 12.56 11.00 -5.87
N LYS A 6 13.46 11.68 -5.14
CA LYS A 6 14.86 11.84 -5.60
C LYS A 6 15.58 10.49 -5.68
N ILE A 7 15.40 9.62 -4.67
CA ILE A 7 16.06 8.32 -4.60
C ILE A 7 15.57 7.40 -5.74
N ILE A 8 14.26 7.38 -6.02
CA ILE A 8 13.67 6.52 -7.06
C ILE A 8 13.59 7.22 -8.44
N HIS A 9 14.18 8.41 -8.58
CA HIS A 9 14.28 9.15 -9.85
C HIS A 9 12.95 9.43 -10.54
N THR A 10 11.87 9.76 -9.80
CA THR A 10 10.54 10.04 -10.39
C THR A 10 10.53 11.19 -11.39
N ASP A 11 11.48 12.12 -11.31
CA ASP A 11 11.60 13.26 -12.24
C ASP A 11 11.74 12.79 -13.70
N TYR A 12 12.36 11.63 -13.93
CA TYR A 12 12.43 11.03 -15.26
C TYR A 12 11.05 10.63 -15.77
N ALA A 13 10.26 9.94 -14.94
CA ALA A 13 8.89 9.54 -15.29
C ALA A 13 8.00 10.76 -15.57
N TYR A 14 8.11 11.81 -14.75
CA TYR A 14 7.29 13.03 -14.95
C TYR A 14 7.67 13.79 -16.23
N LYS A 15 8.95 13.85 -16.60
CA LYS A 15 9.41 14.45 -17.85
C LYS A 15 8.86 13.73 -19.09
N THR A 16 8.56 12.42 -18.95
CA THR A 16 7.93 11.63 -20.03
C THR A 16 6.40 11.61 -19.93
N GLY A 17 5.80 12.41 -19.03
CA GLY A 17 4.35 12.52 -18.85
C GLY A 17 3.72 11.42 -18.00
N LEU A 18 4.53 10.56 -17.37
CA LEU A 18 4.05 9.47 -16.52
C LEU A 18 3.78 9.99 -15.09
N SER A 19 2.51 10.26 -14.79
CA SER A 19 2.04 10.82 -13.52
C SER A 19 0.93 10.00 -12.87
N GLY A 20 0.59 8.85 -13.44
CA GLY A 20 -0.54 8.01 -13.03
C GLY A 20 -1.89 8.43 -13.62
N LYS A 21 -1.94 9.40 -14.55
CA LYS A 21 -3.17 9.83 -15.20
C LYS A 21 -3.84 8.65 -15.92
N ASN A 22 -5.16 8.48 -15.74
CA ASN A 22 -5.97 7.38 -16.28
C ASN A 22 -5.56 6.00 -15.75
N VAL A 23 -4.93 5.93 -14.60
CA VAL A 23 -4.64 4.68 -13.89
C VAL A 23 -5.34 4.69 -12.54
N THR A 24 -6.07 3.64 -12.24
CA THR A 24 -6.67 3.45 -10.91
C THR A 24 -5.84 2.47 -10.11
N VAL A 25 -5.51 2.88 -8.88
CA VAL A 25 -4.87 2.04 -7.88
C VAL A 25 -5.91 1.64 -6.84
N ALA A 26 -6.16 0.34 -6.69
CA ALA A 26 -6.89 -0.18 -5.54
C ALA A 26 -5.94 -0.26 -4.34
N ILE A 27 -6.42 0.18 -3.18
CA ILE A 27 -5.69 0.15 -1.91
C ILE A 27 -6.53 -0.60 -0.89
N MET A 28 -5.99 -1.68 -0.34
CA MET A 28 -6.61 -2.45 0.75
C MET A 28 -5.93 -2.06 2.06
N ASP A 29 -6.66 -1.33 2.93
CA ASP A 29 -6.08 -0.72 4.12
C ASP A 29 -7.16 -0.38 5.18
N THR A 30 -6.90 0.59 6.08
CA THR A 30 -7.78 1.02 7.17
C THR A 30 -8.89 1.98 6.76
N GLY A 31 -8.87 2.48 5.52
CA GLY A 31 -9.83 3.47 5.01
C GLY A 31 -9.17 4.69 4.40
N ILE A 32 -9.96 5.70 4.09
CA ILE A 32 -9.51 6.98 3.54
C ILE A 32 -10.47 8.10 3.94
N VAL A 33 -9.94 9.26 4.31
CA VAL A 33 -10.75 10.46 4.53
C VAL A 33 -10.71 11.39 3.32
N PRO A 34 -11.72 12.25 3.12
CA PRO A 34 -11.62 13.35 2.17
C PRO A 34 -10.41 14.23 2.50
N HIS A 35 -9.58 14.49 1.50
CA HIS A 35 -8.41 15.34 1.65
C HIS A 35 -8.19 16.15 0.38
N VAL A 36 -7.71 17.40 0.52
CA VAL A 36 -7.50 18.29 -0.62
C VAL A 36 -6.58 17.69 -1.69
N ASP A 37 -5.62 16.86 -1.29
CA ASP A 37 -4.70 16.19 -2.21
C ASP A 37 -5.34 15.10 -3.06
N PHE A 38 -6.51 14.61 -2.68
CA PHE A 38 -7.23 13.62 -3.47
C PHE A 38 -8.25 14.24 -4.42
N GLY A 39 -8.84 15.40 -4.05
CA GLY A 39 -9.86 16.05 -4.85
C GLY A 39 -11.03 15.09 -5.14
N ASN A 40 -11.36 14.93 -6.42
CA ASN A 40 -12.41 14.00 -6.90
C ASN A 40 -11.87 12.64 -7.39
N ARG A 41 -10.62 12.29 -7.06
CA ARG A 41 -9.94 11.09 -7.54
C ARG A 41 -10.18 9.83 -6.69
N ILE A 42 -10.93 9.92 -5.58
CA ILE A 42 -11.44 8.73 -4.88
C ILE A 42 -12.67 8.26 -5.64
N ARG A 43 -12.51 7.19 -6.45
CA ARG A 43 -13.56 6.70 -7.37
C ARG A 43 -14.54 5.76 -6.67
N TYR A 44 -14.07 5.07 -5.64
CA TYR A 44 -14.89 4.15 -4.85
C TYR A 44 -14.33 4.01 -3.43
N PHE A 45 -15.22 3.78 -2.49
CA PHE A 45 -14.90 3.36 -1.13
C PHE A 45 -15.83 2.21 -0.74
N GLY A 46 -15.24 1.11 -0.26
CA GLY A 46 -15.97 -0.03 0.28
C GLY A 46 -15.44 -0.41 1.65
N ASP A 47 -16.34 -0.55 2.62
CA ASP A 47 -16.02 -1.04 3.96
C ASP A 47 -16.43 -2.51 4.07
N PHE A 48 -15.45 -3.39 4.15
CA PHE A 48 -15.61 -4.83 4.29
C PHE A 48 -15.57 -5.32 5.73
N CYS A 49 -15.19 -4.43 6.68
CA CYS A 49 -15.12 -4.73 8.10
C CYS A 49 -16.47 -4.56 8.81
N GLU A 50 -17.08 -3.38 8.65
CA GLU A 50 -18.28 -2.98 9.39
C GLU A 50 -19.45 -2.64 8.46
N GLY A 51 -19.22 -2.55 7.16
CA GLY A 51 -20.25 -2.23 6.17
C GLY A 51 -20.76 -0.78 6.22
N LYS A 52 -19.98 0.14 6.81
CA LYS A 52 -20.35 1.55 6.89
C LYS A 52 -20.25 2.23 5.54
N THR A 53 -21.09 3.21 5.30
CA THR A 53 -21.09 4.04 4.09
C THR A 53 -20.39 5.38 4.34
N GLY A 54 -19.81 5.95 3.26
CA GLY A 54 -19.09 7.23 3.32
C GLY A 54 -17.59 7.03 3.59
N LEU A 55 -16.83 8.05 3.20
CA LEU A 55 -15.37 8.03 3.36
C LEU A 55 -15.00 8.23 4.83
N TYR A 56 -14.25 7.29 5.39
CA TYR A 56 -13.66 7.43 6.72
C TYR A 56 -12.40 6.58 6.87
N ASP A 57 -11.58 6.95 7.85
CA ASP A 57 -10.38 6.21 8.25
C ASP A 57 -10.16 6.45 9.74
N ASP A 58 -10.57 5.50 10.56
CA ASP A 58 -10.51 5.59 12.01
C ASP A 58 -9.12 5.26 12.60
N ASN A 59 -8.18 4.81 11.74
CA ASN A 59 -6.78 4.57 12.06
C ASN A 59 -5.86 5.69 11.51
N GLY A 60 -5.99 6.01 10.22
CA GLY A 60 -5.17 6.99 9.49
C GLY A 60 -4.10 6.38 8.60
N HIS A 61 -3.82 5.09 8.70
CA HIS A 61 -2.80 4.42 7.90
C HIS A 61 -3.17 4.42 6.41
N GLY A 62 -4.40 4.05 6.06
CA GLY A 62 -4.86 4.01 4.67
C GLY A 62 -4.87 5.38 3.98
N THR A 63 -5.24 6.44 4.71
CA THR A 63 -5.14 7.82 4.22
C THR A 63 -3.69 8.20 3.95
N HIS A 64 -2.77 7.83 4.85
CA HIS A 64 -1.34 8.07 4.68
C HIS A 64 -0.77 7.32 3.48
N VAL A 65 -1.08 6.03 3.31
CA VAL A 65 -0.69 5.20 2.16
C VAL A 65 -1.24 5.80 0.87
N SER A 66 -2.52 6.19 0.84
CA SER A 66 -3.15 6.83 -0.32
C SER A 66 -2.44 8.11 -0.75
N GLY A 67 -1.99 8.91 0.22
CA GLY A 67 -1.20 10.12 -0.03
C GLY A 67 0.19 9.81 -0.62
N ILE A 68 0.85 8.74 -0.18
CA ILE A 68 2.12 8.26 -0.77
C ILE A 68 1.91 7.86 -2.23
N VAL A 69 0.82 7.15 -2.51
CA VAL A 69 0.49 6.70 -3.88
C VAL A 69 0.11 7.88 -4.76
N ALA A 70 -0.93 8.64 -4.38
CA ALA A 70 -1.65 9.53 -5.29
C ALA A 70 -1.90 10.96 -4.76
N GLY A 71 -1.29 11.38 -3.65
CA GLY A 71 -1.42 12.74 -3.17
C GLY A 71 -0.97 13.76 -4.21
N SER A 72 -1.77 14.78 -4.51
CA SER A 72 -1.43 15.82 -5.50
C SER A 72 -0.41 16.84 -4.97
N GLY A 73 -0.24 16.94 -3.66
CA GLY A 73 0.59 17.94 -3.00
C GLY A 73 -0.10 19.30 -2.87
N GLU A 74 -1.40 19.38 -3.09
CA GLU A 74 -2.15 20.65 -3.01
C GLU A 74 -2.14 21.24 -1.59
N ALA A 75 -2.20 20.40 -0.55
CA ALA A 75 -2.04 20.85 0.82
C ALA A 75 -0.70 21.56 1.02
N SER A 76 0.40 20.94 0.57
CA SER A 76 1.73 21.53 0.66
C SER A 76 1.91 22.74 -0.25
N ARG A 77 1.19 22.83 -1.37
CA ARG A 77 1.16 24.01 -2.24
C ARG A 77 0.57 25.20 -1.50
N LYS A 78 -0.53 25.00 -0.77
CA LYS A 78 -1.18 26.05 0.03
C LYS A 78 -0.26 26.55 1.14
N GLU A 79 0.49 25.64 1.76
CA GLU A 79 1.38 25.98 2.88
C GLU A 79 2.72 26.59 2.43
N TYR A 80 3.35 26.05 1.38
CA TYR A 80 4.72 26.43 0.97
C TYR A 80 4.80 27.08 -0.43
N GLY A 81 3.67 27.37 -1.08
CA GLY A 81 3.62 27.94 -2.43
C GLY A 81 3.97 26.94 -3.56
N MET A 82 4.36 25.72 -3.22
CA MET A 82 4.69 24.67 -4.20
C MET A 82 4.35 23.25 -3.67
N PRO A 83 4.04 22.28 -4.54
CA PRO A 83 3.63 20.92 -4.16
C PRO A 83 4.85 20.07 -3.74
N VAL A 84 5.43 20.36 -2.57
CA VAL A 84 6.63 19.65 -2.08
C VAL A 84 6.35 18.23 -1.57
N CYS A 85 5.13 17.93 -1.15
CA CYS A 85 4.76 16.64 -0.55
C CYS A 85 3.79 15.81 -1.40
N HIS A 86 3.87 15.86 -2.73
CA HIS A 86 3.00 15.01 -3.57
C HIS A 86 3.44 13.54 -3.58
N GLY A 87 2.50 12.64 -3.85
CA GLY A 87 2.71 11.20 -4.01
C GLY A 87 3.54 10.84 -5.25
N ILE A 88 3.68 9.54 -5.48
CA ILE A 88 4.48 9.02 -6.61
C ILE A 88 3.70 9.13 -7.93
N ALA A 89 2.39 8.86 -7.89
CA ALA A 89 1.48 8.95 -9.02
C ALA A 89 0.39 10.01 -8.77
N PRO A 90 0.73 11.32 -8.75
CA PRO A 90 -0.14 12.39 -8.23
C PRO A 90 -1.43 12.61 -9.04
N GLN A 91 -1.58 11.97 -10.19
CA GLN A 91 -2.78 12.02 -11.02
C GLN A 91 -3.54 10.68 -11.08
N ALA A 92 -3.10 9.66 -10.34
CA ALA A 92 -3.81 8.39 -10.29
C ALA A 92 -5.14 8.51 -9.55
N ASP A 93 -6.12 7.72 -9.99
CA ASP A 93 -7.39 7.52 -9.28
C ASP A 93 -7.21 6.47 -8.18
N ILE A 94 -8.05 6.53 -7.15
CA ILE A 94 -8.02 5.66 -5.98
C ILE A 94 -9.33 4.90 -5.86
N VAL A 95 -9.23 3.60 -5.66
CA VAL A 95 -10.28 2.74 -5.11
C VAL A 95 -9.82 2.31 -3.73
N MET A 96 -10.54 2.68 -2.68
CA MET A 96 -10.19 2.28 -1.31
C MET A 96 -11.12 1.18 -0.83
N LEU A 97 -10.53 0.09 -0.36
CA LEU A 97 -11.21 -1.04 0.26
C LEU A 97 -10.74 -1.13 1.71
N LYS A 98 -11.61 -0.73 2.64
CA LYS A 98 -11.33 -0.86 4.07
C LYS A 98 -11.51 -2.32 4.46
N VAL A 99 -10.39 -2.97 4.75
CA VAL A 99 -10.30 -4.38 5.20
C VAL A 99 -9.63 -4.49 6.56
N LEU A 100 -9.22 -3.36 7.14
CA LEU A 100 -8.61 -3.26 8.46
C LEU A 100 -9.45 -2.38 9.37
N ASP A 101 -9.56 -2.78 10.65
CA ASP A 101 -10.25 -2.04 11.69
C ASP A 101 -9.46 -0.81 12.18
N ALA A 102 -10.00 -0.09 13.18
CA ALA A 102 -9.37 1.08 13.80
C ALA A 102 -8.00 0.79 14.45
N LYS A 103 -7.69 -0.46 14.74
CA LYS A 103 -6.39 -0.88 15.31
C LYS A 103 -5.40 -1.36 14.24
N GLY A 104 -5.84 -1.41 12.99
CA GLY A 104 -5.05 -1.96 11.88
C GLY A 104 -5.06 -3.48 11.81
N ASN A 105 -6.03 -4.15 12.47
CA ASN A 105 -6.22 -5.59 12.37
C ASN A 105 -7.25 -5.89 11.27
N GLY A 106 -7.05 -6.98 10.56
CA GLY A 106 -7.99 -7.50 9.57
C GLY A 106 -8.19 -8.99 9.73
N ASN A 107 -9.25 -9.49 9.14
CA ASN A 107 -9.47 -10.92 9.02
C ASN A 107 -9.41 -11.36 7.55
N THR A 108 -9.10 -12.61 7.32
CA THR A 108 -8.93 -13.19 5.97
C THR A 108 -10.19 -13.06 5.13
N ARG A 109 -11.36 -13.20 5.75
CA ARG A 109 -12.65 -13.12 5.05
C ARG A 109 -12.87 -11.74 4.42
N ASP A 110 -12.61 -10.66 5.15
CA ASP A 110 -12.82 -9.29 4.67
C ASP A 110 -11.80 -8.94 3.57
N VAL A 111 -10.56 -9.41 3.72
CA VAL A 111 -9.51 -9.26 2.70
C VAL A 111 -9.91 -10.01 1.41
N LEU A 112 -10.34 -11.26 1.50
CA LEU A 112 -10.81 -12.05 0.35
C LEU A 112 -12.03 -11.42 -0.32
N ALA A 113 -13.00 -10.92 0.46
CA ALA A 113 -14.17 -10.24 -0.08
C ALA A 113 -13.78 -8.96 -0.85
N GLY A 114 -12.80 -8.21 -0.35
CA GLY A 114 -12.24 -7.06 -1.07
C GLY A 114 -11.56 -7.44 -2.38
N MET A 115 -10.78 -8.53 -2.39
CA MET A 115 -10.14 -9.05 -3.61
C MET A 115 -11.17 -9.54 -4.64
N GLU A 116 -12.21 -10.21 -4.19
CA GLU A 116 -13.33 -10.64 -5.05
C GLU A 116 -14.06 -9.43 -5.66
N TRP A 117 -14.28 -8.37 -4.88
CA TRP A 117 -14.83 -7.12 -5.37
C TRP A 117 -13.95 -6.51 -6.47
N ILE A 118 -12.62 -6.46 -6.27
CA ILE A 118 -11.66 -5.97 -7.28
C ILE A 118 -11.78 -6.78 -8.56
N ALA A 119 -11.78 -8.12 -8.46
CA ALA A 119 -11.88 -9.00 -9.62
C ALA A 119 -13.15 -8.78 -10.45
N LYS A 120 -14.28 -8.47 -9.79
CA LYS A 120 -15.57 -8.20 -10.44
C LYS A 120 -15.65 -6.80 -11.06
N ASN A 121 -14.98 -5.81 -10.45
CA ASN A 121 -15.15 -4.39 -10.81
C ASN A 121 -13.92 -3.81 -11.53
N GLN A 122 -12.92 -4.64 -11.84
CA GLN A 122 -11.66 -4.23 -12.48
C GLN A 122 -11.87 -3.37 -13.72
N GLN A 123 -12.77 -3.78 -14.61
CA GLN A 123 -13.01 -3.11 -15.89
C GLN A 123 -13.75 -1.77 -15.69
N GLU A 124 -14.77 -1.75 -14.82
CA GLU A 124 -15.58 -0.57 -14.53
C GLU A 124 -14.71 0.58 -13.98
N TYR A 125 -13.86 0.27 -13.00
CA TYR A 125 -13.00 1.28 -12.35
C TYR A 125 -11.60 1.37 -12.99
N GLN A 126 -11.33 0.61 -14.04
CA GLN A 126 -10.02 0.57 -14.73
C GLN A 126 -8.86 0.28 -13.77
N ILE A 127 -9.06 -0.66 -12.84
CA ILE A 127 -8.07 -1.02 -11.83
C ILE A 127 -6.91 -1.74 -12.51
N ARG A 128 -5.69 -1.17 -12.36
CA ARG A 128 -4.46 -1.72 -12.94
C ARG A 128 -3.47 -2.17 -11.89
N LEU A 129 -3.55 -1.62 -10.70
CA LEU A 129 -2.68 -1.95 -9.57
C LEU A 129 -3.51 -2.22 -8.33
N LEU A 130 -3.01 -3.13 -7.49
CA LEU A 130 -3.50 -3.36 -6.13
C LEU A 130 -2.33 -3.21 -5.15
N ASN A 131 -2.49 -2.30 -4.19
CA ASN A 131 -1.60 -2.18 -3.04
C ASN A 131 -2.20 -2.90 -1.83
N ILE A 132 -1.44 -3.84 -1.27
CA ILE A 132 -1.82 -4.58 -0.06
C ILE A 132 -0.82 -4.27 1.05
N SER A 133 -1.23 -3.47 2.02
CA SER A 133 -0.43 -3.16 3.22
C SER A 133 -0.80 -4.04 4.42
N VAL A 134 -1.42 -5.19 4.16
CA VAL A 134 -1.87 -6.19 5.14
C VAL A 134 -0.97 -7.41 5.06
N GLY A 135 -0.61 -7.98 6.20
CA GLY A 135 0.18 -9.19 6.22
C GLY A 135 -0.27 -10.16 7.31
N MET A 136 -0.46 -11.41 6.93
CA MET A 136 -0.72 -12.54 7.82
C MET A 136 0.59 -13.25 8.13
N LEU A 137 0.78 -13.65 9.39
CA LEU A 137 1.95 -14.48 9.76
C LEU A 137 1.82 -15.88 9.14
N PRO A 138 2.95 -16.51 8.74
CA PRO A 138 2.95 -17.88 8.23
C PRO A 138 2.44 -18.95 9.23
N SER A 139 2.26 -18.58 10.50
CA SER A 139 1.69 -19.45 11.54
C SER A 139 0.15 -19.51 11.55
N ALA A 140 -0.53 -18.72 10.69
CA ALA A 140 -1.97 -18.82 10.51
C ALA A 140 -2.36 -20.15 9.83
N GLY A 141 -3.66 -20.51 9.86
CA GLY A 141 -4.14 -21.77 9.31
C GLY A 141 -3.77 -21.98 7.82
N GLU A 142 -3.27 -23.14 7.48
CA GLU A 142 -2.79 -23.47 6.11
C GLU A 142 -3.85 -23.18 5.02
N ARG A 143 -5.11 -23.44 5.31
CA ARG A 143 -6.20 -23.17 4.38
C ARG A 143 -6.36 -21.69 4.06
N GLU A 144 -6.37 -20.83 5.09
CA GLU A 144 -6.50 -19.38 4.93
C GLU A 144 -5.29 -18.78 4.17
N GLN A 145 -4.10 -19.31 4.44
CA GLN A 145 -2.89 -18.95 3.70
C GLN A 145 -3.03 -19.25 2.20
N GLN A 146 -3.48 -20.48 1.89
CA GLN A 146 -3.66 -20.93 0.51
C GLN A 146 -4.73 -20.12 -0.21
N GLU A 147 -5.84 -19.79 0.45
CA GLU A 147 -6.92 -18.97 -0.11
C GLU A 147 -6.40 -17.57 -0.46
N LEU A 148 -5.64 -16.92 0.42
CA LEU A 148 -5.02 -15.60 0.16
C LEU A 148 -4.01 -15.64 -0.99
N LEU A 149 -3.13 -16.64 -1.02
CA LEU A 149 -2.15 -16.80 -2.09
C LEU A 149 -2.83 -17.02 -3.43
N SER A 150 -3.85 -17.88 -3.47
CA SER A 150 -4.63 -18.12 -4.69
C SER A 150 -5.32 -16.85 -5.18
N ALA A 151 -5.90 -16.05 -4.27
CA ALA A 151 -6.59 -14.82 -4.63
C ALA A 151 -5.67 -13.75 -5.23
N VAL A 152 -4.49 -13.54 -4.68
CA VAL A 152 -3.52 -12.57 -5.26
C VAL A 152 -2.96 -13.05 -6.58
N ASP A 153 -2.75 -14.37 -6.73
CA ASP A 153 -2.28 -14.98 -7.98
C ASP A 153 -3.35 -14.88 -9.08
N ASP A 154 -4.65 -15.04 -8.76
CA ASP A 154 -5.75 -14.84 -9.70
C ASP A 154 -5.85 -13.39 -10.17
N LEU A 155 -5.70 -12.41 -9.25
CA LEU A 155 -5.70 -10.99 -9.61
C LEU A 155 -4.52 -10.65 -10.53
N TRP A 156 -3.34 -11.22 -10.27
CA TRP A 156 -2.18 -11.06 -11.15
C TRP A 156 -2.44 -11.63 -12.54
N ASP A 157 -3.01 -12.84 -12.63
CA ASP A 157 -3.33 -13.50 -13.91
C ASP A 157 -4.40 -12.73 -14.70
N ARG A 158 -5.23 -11.95 -14.04
CA ARG A 158 -6.19 -11.00 -14.66
C ARG A 158 -5.52 -9.70 -15.15
N GLY A 159 -4.21 -9.54 -14.96
CA GLY A 159 -3.46 -8.37 -15.40
C GLY A 159 -3.47 -7.20 -14.42
N ILE A 160 -3.82 -7.43 -13.15
CA ILE A 160 -3.67 -6.46 -12.08
C ILE A 160 -2.29 -6.64 -11.45
N MET A 161 -1.45 -5.59 -11.48
CA MET A 161 -0.17 -5.63 -10.77
C MET A 161 -0.41 -5.58 -9.26
N VAL A 162 -0.16 -6.69 -8.58
CA VAL A 162 -0.31 -6.78 -7.13
C VAL A 162 1.01 -6.46 -6.45
N VAL A 163 0.99 -5.48 -5.55
CA VAL A 163 2.14 -5.04 -4.74
C VAL A 163 1.82 -5.25 -3.27
N ALA A 164 2.63 -6.03 -2.57
CA ALA A 164 2.44 -6.33 -1.16
C ALA A 164 3.62 -5.87 -0.30
N ALA A 165 3.35 -5.48 0.94
CA ALA A 165 4.39 -5.23 1.93
C ALA A 165 5.06 -6.56 2.35
N ALA A 166 6.39 -6.52 2.55
CA ALA A 166 7.12 -7.69 3.08
C ALA A 166 6.69 -8.03 4.52
N GLY A 167 6.24 -7.04 5.29
CA GLY A 167 5.89 -7.17 6.69
C GLY A 167 6.92 -6.53 7.62
N ASN A 168 6.63 -6.58 8.94
CA ASN A 168 7.38 -5.90 10.00
C ASN A 168 8.02 -6.88 11.01
N ASN A 169 8.33 -8.12 10.57
CA ASN A 169 8.85 -9.20 11.42
C ASN A 169 10.36 -9.43 11.26
N GLY A 170 11.04 -8.53 10.52
CA GLY A 170 12.48 -8.58 10.34
C GLY A 170 13.29 -8.27 11.62
N PRO A 171 14.62 -8.35 11.53
CA PRO A 171 15.41 -8.69 10.34
C PRO A 171 15.60 -10.19 10.09
N LYS A 172 14.86 -11.05 10.78
CA LYS A 172 14.99 -12.51 10.67
C LYS A 172 14.69 -13.00 9.25
N GLU A 173 15.41 -14.03 8.82
CA GLU A 173 15.04 -14.80 7.63
C GLU A 173 13.67 -15.47 7.80
N ASN A 174 13.03 -15.84 6.69
CA ASN A 174 11.71 -16.46 6.67
C ASN A 174 10.62 -15.65 7.39
N SER A 175 10.75 -14.33 7.43
CA SER A 175 9.83 -13.44 8.15
C SER A 175 8.82 -12.71 7.24
N VAL A 176 8.91 -12.89 5.92
CA VAL A 176 7.99 -12.28 4.96
C VAL A 176 6.57 -12.77 5.21
N THR A 177 5.62 -11.84 5.29
CA THR A 177 4.21 -12.13 5.56
C THR A 177 3.45 -12.56 4.30
N ILE A 178 2.33 -13.26 4.48
CA ILE A 178 1.41 -13.60 3.41
C ILE A 178 0.50 -12.41 3.15
N PRO A 179 0.28 -11.97 1.88
CA PRO A 179 0.56 -12.69 0.63
C PRO A 179 1.96 -12.44 0.02
N GLY A 180 2.84 -11.67 0.66
CA GLY A 180 4.15 -11.30 0.11
C GLY A 180 5.06 -12.46 -0.27
N ILE A 181 4.78 -13.69 0.20
CA ILE A 181 5.54 -14.90 -0.20
C ILE A 181 5.12 -15.45 -1.57
N SER A 182 4.05 -14.97 -2.20
CA SER A 182 3.64 -15.45 -3.53
C SER A 182 4.74 -15.20 -4.57
N ARG A 183 4.93 -16.16 -5.48
CA ARG A 183 5.91 -16.07 -6.56
C ARG A 183 5.55 -15.07 -7.64
N LYS A 184 4.25 -14.75 -7.80
CA LYS A 184 3.74 -13.94 -8.91
C LYS A 184 3.79 -12.45 -8.62
N ILE A 185 3.51 -12.04 -7.37
CA ILE A 185 3.33 -10.65 -7.01
C ILE A 185 4.65 -9.96 -6.63
N VAL A 186 4.65 -8.63 -6.65
CA VAL A 186 5.81 -7.83 -6.25
C VAL A 186 5.74 -7.54 -4.75
N THR A 187 6.76 -7.94 -4.01
CA THR A 187 6.87 -7.70 -2.56
C THR A 187 7.91 -6.63 -2.28
N ILE A 188 7.55 -5.67 -1.46
CA ILE A 188 8.38 -4.49 -1.17
C ILE A 188 8.81 -4.50 0.29
N GLY A 189 10.12 -4.38 0.52
CA GLY A 189 10.73 -4.16 1.83
C GLY A 189 11.21 -2.72 2.01
N SER A 190 11.57 -2.34 3.25
CA SER A 190 12.16 -1.03 3.54
C SER A 190 13.68 -1.07 3.42
N SER A 191 14.26 -0.11 2.69
CA SER A 191 15.71 0.02 2.48
C SER A 191 16.42 0.86 3.55
N ASP A 192 15.68 1.55 4.41
CA ASP A 192 16.19 2.51 5.37
C ASP A 192 15.64 2.34 6.79
N ASP A 193 15.12 1.16 7.10
CA ASP A 193 14.58 0.78 8.41
C ASP A 193 15.66 0.64 9.51
N GLY A 194 16.94 0.58 9.13
CA GLY A 194 18.09 0.63 10.03
C GLY A 194 18.55 2.04 10.41
N LYS A 195 17.92 3.10 9.88
CA LYS A 195 18.30 4.49 10.15
C LYS A 195 17.45 5.04 11.29
N SER A 196 18.06 5.24 12.46
CA SER A 196 17.41 5.97 13.55
C SER A 196 17.22 7.45 13.14
N GLU A 197 15.98 7.96 13.30
CA GLU A 197 15.76 9.41 13.24
C GLU A 197 16.49 10.09 14.40
N PRO A 198 17.21 11.21 14.16
CA PRO A 198 17.78 12.00 15.25
C PRO A 198 16.67 12.42 16.24
N GLY A 199 16.77 12.00 17.49
CA GLY A 199 15.85 12.37 18.56
C GLY A 199 14.77 11.35 18.90
N LYS A 200 14.55 10.27 18.14
CA LYS A 200 13.64 9.17 18.51
C LYS A 200 14.42 7.97 19.04
N ARG A 201 14.53 7.87 20.37
CA ARG A 201 15.02 6.68 21.04
C ARG A 201 13.95 5.58 20.94
N GLY A 202 14.29 4.43 20.37
CA GLY A 202 13.48 3.20 20.46
C GLY A 202 12.80 2.70 19.17
N LEU A 203 13.07 3.26 18.00
CA LEU A 203 12.68 2.60 16.76
C LEU A 203 13.54 1.34 16.56
N LYS A 204 12.86 0.19 16.36
CA LYS A 204 13.54 -1.04 16.00
C LYS A 204 14.27 -0.83 14.68
N THR A 205 15.59 -0.96 14.69
CA THR A 205 16.39 -1.01 13.47
C THR A 205 16.19 -2.38 12.82
N GLY A 206 15.96 -2.42 11.50
CA GLY A 206 15.81 -3.68 10.77
C GLY A 206 14.47 -4.38 11.01
N TYR A 207 13.36 -3.64 10.97
CA TYR A 207 12.03 -4.22 11.15
C TYR A 207 11.47 -4.86 9.86
N SER A 208 11.96 -4.46 8.70
CA SER A 208 11.46 -5.00 7.42
C SER A 208 11.71 -6.49 7.32
N SER A 209 10.67 -7.23 6.96
CA SER A 209 10.75 -8.68 6.81
C SER A 209 11.65 -9.10 5.64
N ASN A 210 12.36 -10.21 5.83
CA ASN A 210 13.33 -10.74 4.87
C ASN A 210 13.05 -12.20 4.54
N GLY A 211 13.40 -12.57 3.30
CA GLY A 211 13.49 -13.96 2.84
C GLY A 211 14.83 -14.62 3.22
N PRO A 212 15.11 -15.79 2.61
CA PRO A 212 14.24 -16.48 1.67
C PRO A 212 12.94 -16.96 2.32
N THR A 213 11.91 -17.26 1.52
CA THR A 213 10.71 -17.92 2.04
C THR A 213 10.99 -19.38 2.39
N ALA A 214 10.08 -20.05 3.11
CA ALA A 214 10.22 -21.48 3.42
C ALA A 214 10.40 -22.36 2.16
N CYS A 215 9.93 -21.89 0.99
CA CYS A 215 10.14 -22.54 -0.31
C CYS A 215 11.39 -22.02 -1.06
N CYS A 216 12.35 -21.42 -0.36
CA CYS A 216 13.61 -20.89 -0.91
C CYS A 216 13.43 -19.83 -2.02
N ILE A 217 12.34 -19.05 -1.98
CA ILE A 217 12.11 -17.93 -2.90
C ILE A 217 12.77 -16.69 -2.29
N VAL A 218 13.51 -15.95 -3.11
CA VAL A 218 14.10 -14.68 -2.71
C VAL A 218 12.98 -13.63 -2.65
N LYS A 219 12.76 -13.06 -1.46
CA LYS A 219 11.81 -11.97 -1.17
C LYS A 219 12.44 -11.01 -0.17
N PRO A 220 12.10 -9.71 -0.18
CA PRO A 220 11.29 -9.00 -1.17
C PRO A 220 12.04 -8.83 -2.50
N GLU A 221 11.33 -8.58 -3.60
CA GLU A 221 11.93 -8.29 -4.91
C GLU A 221 12.57 -6.90 -4.94
N ILE A 222 11.97 -5.95 -4.26
CA ILE A 222 12.39 -4.54 -4.29
C ILE A 222 12.48 -4.01 -2.86
N LEU A 223 13.49 -3.17 -2.62
CA LEU A 223 13.58 -2.35 -1.43
C LEU A 223 13.32 -0.88 -1.79
N ALA A 224 12.47 -0.23 -1.01
CA ALA A 224 12.13 1.18 -1.18
C ALA A 224 12.32 1.96 0.12
N PRO A 225 12.61 3.27 0.06
CA PRO A 225 12.68 4.10 1.27
C PRO A 225 11.32 4.11 1.99
N GLY A 226 11.29 3.74 3.27
CA GLY A 226 10.07 3.59 4.08
C GLY A 226 10.08 4.41 5.38
N THR A 227 11.23 4.93 5.82
CA THR A 227 11.36 5.62 7.10
C THR A 227 11.06 7.11 7.00
N ALA A 228 10.32 7.65 7.99
CA ALA A 228 10.00 9.08 8.12
C ALA A 228 9.33 9.68 6.86
N ILE A 229 8.39 8.98 6.29
CA ILE A 229 7.62 9.45 5.13
C ILE A 229 6.52 10.40 5.60
N LYS A 230 6.51 11.63 5.07
CA LYS A 230 5.40 12.58 5.24
C LYS A 230 4.38 12.38 4.14
N SER A 231 3.09 12.31 4.50
CA SER A 231 1.98 12.11 3.57
C SER A 231 0.70 12.72 4.13
N CYS A 232 -0.46 12.47 3.48
CA CYS A 232 -1.76 12.94 3.94
C CYS A 232 -2.08 12.38 5.34
N GLY A 233 -2.68 13.21 6.18
CA GLY A 233 -3.22 12.84 7.48
C GLY A 233 -4.74 12.86 7.49
N ARG A 234 -5.34 12.58 8.66
CA ARG A 234 -6.81 12.62 8.87
C ARG A 234 -7.35 14.03 9.13
N GLU A 235 -6.45 15.00 9.40
CA GLU A 235 -6.76 16.38 9.73
C GLU A 235 -6.41 17.31 8.57
#